data_a64e573badc9294347ceef24c759a519
#
_entry.id   a64e573badc9294347ceef24c759a519
#
_cell.length_a   1.000
_cell.length_b   1.000
_cell.length_c   1.000
_cell.angle_alpha   90.00
_cell.angle_beta   90.00
_cell.angle_gamma   90.00
#
_symmetry.space_group_name_H-M   'P 1'
#
loop_
_entity.id
_entity.type
_entity.pdbx_description
1 polymer ?
#
loop_
_entity_poly.entity_id
_entity_poly.type
_entity_poly.pdbx_seq_one_letter_code
_entity_poly.pdbx_strand_id
1 'polypeptide(L)'
;SIQYLKLVEGCDRPCLTAAIPRVNMHPGLLLDVGANADCKPEHLEKFALLGNLLYSMLYKVESPKVGLLNIGEESEKGNLLTKATHQLLAQTQGINFVGNVEGRDIFGDLADVVVCDGFSGNIIIKVCEGMYYRLVKRGVQDDYLDQFNFKHYGGSLVLGVNAPVIVGHGITKAETFVKMIELAQDAVETQLTSKIQKAMSRFIASQAETATQQP
;
A
#
# COMPACT_ATOMS: atom_id res chain seq x y z
N SER A 1 17.55 -3.75 -10.83
CA SER A 1 16.68 -4.89 -10.48
C SER A 1 15.41 -4.92 -11.30
N ILE A 2 14.65 -3.84 -11.44
CA ILE A 2 13.43 -3.78 -12.29
C ILE A 2 13.73 -4.18 -13.75
N GLN A 3 14.89 -3.84 -14.29
CA GLN A 3 15.33 -4.25 -15.63
C GLN A 3 15.37 -5.78 -15.81
N TYR A 4 15.70 -6.53 -14.75
CA TYR A 4 15.75 -7.99 -14.78
C TYR A 4 14.39 -8.63 -14.44
N LEU A 5 13.73 -8.15 -13.39
CA LEU A 5 12.48 -8.74 -12.89
C LEU A 5 11.27 -8.35 -13.74
N LYS A 6 11.36 -7.25 -14.46
CA LYS A 6 10.27 -6.63 -15.22
C LYS A 6 9.05 -6.31 -14.34
N LEU A 7 8.23 -5.44 -14.82
CA LEU A 7 6.94 -5.14 -14.20
C LEU A 7 5.89 -6.18 -14.63
N VAL A 8 4.91 -6.40 -13.79
CA VAL A 8 3.69 -7.11 -14.15
C VAL A 8 2.99 -6.33 -15.26
N GLU A 9 2.45 -7.02 -16.25
CA GLU A 9 1.69 -6.40 -17.33
C GLU A 9 0.55 -5.55 -16.77
N GLY A 10 0.40 -4.34 -17.28
CA GLY A 10 -0.54 -3.35 -16.76
C GLY A 10 -0.05 -2.52 -15.57
N CYS A 11 1.10 -2.84 -14.98
CA CYS A 11 1.76 -2.00 -14.00
C CYS A 11 2.83 -1.15 -14.68
N ASP A 12 2.71 0.18 -14.61
CA ASP A 12 3.71 1.10 -15.15
C ASP A 12 4.85 1.35 -14.18
N ARG A 13 4.56 1.18 -12.87
CA ARG A 13 5.51 1.39 -11.78
C ARG A 13 5.28 0.38 -10.66
N PRO A 14 6.33 -0.05 -9.95
CA PRO A 14 6.19 -0.79 -8.71
C PRO A 14 5.80 0.17 -7.59
N CYS A 15 5.21 -0.34 -6.50
CA CYS A 15 5.01 0.43 -5.28
C CYS A 15 5.57 -0.32 -4.06
N LEU A 16 5.93 0.44 -3.04
CA LEU A 16 6.35 -0.08 -1.73
C LEU A 16 5.17 -0.07 -0.77
N THR A 17 5.03 -1.13 0.02
CA THR A 17 3.99 -1.24 1.04
C THR A 17 4.57 -1.06 2.43
N ALA A 18 3.79 -0.49 3.34
CA ALA A 18 4.06 -0.52 4.77
C ALA A 18 2.81 -0.94 5.54
N ALA A 19 3.01 -1.76 6.58
CA ALA A 19 1.95 -2.05 7.53
C ALA A 19 1.75 -0.86 8.47
N ILE A 20 0.50 -0.48 8.72
CA ILE A 20 0.12 0.60 9.63
C ILE A 20 -0.60 0.01 10.83
N PRO A 21 -0.10 0.21 12.07
CA PRO A 21 -0.77 -0.28 13.28
C PRO A 21 -2.18 0.29 13.42
N ARG A 22 -3.13 -0.57 13.80
CA ARG A 22 -4.51 -0.17 14.12
C ARG A 22 -4.94 -0.80 15.45
N VAL A 23 -5.77 -0.09 16.20
CA VAL A 23 -6.26 -0.58 17.49
C VAL A 23 -7.27 -1.70 17.27
N ASN A 24 -7.04 -2.87 17.86
CA ASN A 24 -7.93 -4.05 17.84
C ASN A 24 -8.30 -4.58 16.45
N MET A 25 -7.50 -4.28 15.43
CA MET A 25 -7.72 -4.69 14.06
C MET A 25 -6.43 -5.24 13.44
N HIS A 26 -6.57 -5.94 12.29
CA HIS A 26 -5.39 -6.24 11.48
C HIS A 26 -4.70 -4.95 11.07
N PRO A 27 -3.35 -4.94 10.96
CA PRO A 27 -2.65 -3.78 10.46
C PRO A 27 -3.21 -3.33 9.12
N GLY A 28 -3.40 -2.02 8.94
CA GLY A 28 -3.71 -1.44 7.65
C GLY A 28 -2.50 -1.51 6.70
N LEU A 29 -2.70 -1.23 5.42
CA LEU A 29 -1.62 -1.07 4.43
C LEU A 29 -1.57 0.37 3.94
N LEU A 30 -0.39 0.95 3.87
CA LEU A 30 -0.10 2.22 3.21
C LEU A 30 0.74 1.95 1.96
N LEU A 31 0.34 2.50 0.82
CA LEU A 31 1.00 2.43 -0.48
C LEU A 31 0.88 3.80 -1.19
N ASP A 32 1.87 4.30 -1.82
CA ASP A 32 3.28 3.99 -1.91
C ASP A 32 4.04 4.66 -0.76
N VAL A 33 5.10 4.01 -0.24
CA VAL A 33 5.86 4.56 0.89
C VAL A 33 7.31 4.91 0.51
N GLY A 34 7.55 5.20 -0.77
CA GLY A 34 8.85 5.73 -1.17
C GLY A 34 9.45 5.20 -2.46
N ALA A 35 8.72 4.45 -3.29
CA ALA A 35 9.23 4.06 -4.61
C ALA A 35 9.06 5.17 -5.65
N ASN A 36 7.97 5.95 -5.59
CA ASN A 36 7.62 6.95 -6.60
C ASN A 36 7.25 8.28 -5.94
N ALA A 37 8.16 9.23 -5.92
CA ALA A 37 7.90 10.55 -5.33
C ALA A 37 6.80 11.31 -6.09
N ASP A 38 6.81 11.22 -7.41
CA ASP A 38 5.80 11.82 -8.28
C ASP A 38 4.97 10.74 -8.96
N CYS A 39 3.66 10.84 -8.82
CA CYS A 39 2.70 9.91 -9.40
C CYS A 39 1.73 10.60 -10.36
N LYS A 40 1.10 9.78 -11.22
CA LYS A 40 -0.10 10.12 -11.99
C LYS A 40 -1.30 9.43 -11.34
N PRO A 41 -2.55 9.89 -11.60
CA PRO A 41 -3.75 9.22 -11.08
C PRO A 41 -3.80 7.72 -11.40
N GLU A 42 -3.40 7.33 -12.61
CA GLU A 42 -3.40 5.94 -13.06
C GLU A 42 -2.39 5.08 -12.28
N HIS A 43 -1.31 5.66 -11.76
CA HIS A 43 -0.39 4.94 -10.87
C HIS A 43 -1.06 4.61 -9.55
N LEU A 44 -1.75 5.60 -8.93
CA LEU A 44 -2.44 5.40 -7.66
C LEU A 44 -3.62 4.43 -7.79
N GLU A 45 -4.32 4.43 -8.93
CA GLU A 45 -5.35 3.42 -9.24
C GLU A 45 -4.77 2.00 -9.21
N LYS A 46 -3.63 1.78 -9.87
CA LYS A 46 -2.97 0.48 -9.86
C LYS A 46 -2.45 0.09 -8.48
N PHE A 47 -1.93 1.06 -7.71
CA PHE A 47 -1.55 0.80 -6.32
C PHE A 47 -2.75 0.40 -5.46
N ALA A 48 -3.92 1.01 -5.69
CA ALA A 48 -5.16 0.64 -5.02
C ALA A 48 -5.57 -0.81 -5.30
N LEU A 49 -5.52 -1.23 -6.56
CA LEU A 49 -5.80 -2.62 -6.97
C LEU A 49 -4.81 -3.61 -6.35
N LEU A 50 -3.52 -3.27 -6.38
CA LEU A 50 -2.47 -4.11 -5.80
C LEU A 50 -2.60 -4.23 -4.28
N GLY A 51 -2.87 -3.12 -3.60
CA GLY A 51 -3.09 -3.08 -2.15
C GLY A 51 -4.33 -3.84 -1.72
N ASN A 52 -5.45 -3.67 -2.42
CA ASN A 52 -6.68 -4.40 -2.21
C ASN A 52 -6.46 -5.92 -2.30
N LEU A 53 -5.75 -6.37 -3.35
CA LEU A 53 -5.43 -7.79 -3.54
C LEU A 53 -4.52 -8.31 -2.43
N LEU A 54 -3.46 -7.59 -2.10
CA LEU A 54 -2.53 -7.99 -1.04
C LEU A 54 -3.25 -8.11 0.30
N TYR A 55 -4.05 -7.11 0.68
CA TYR A 55 -4.79 -7.10 1.94
C TYR A 55 -5.78 -8.26 2.02
N SER A 56 -6.55 -8.48 0.95
CA SER A 56 -7.47 -9.61 0.85
C SER A 56 -6.77 -10.97 1.05
N MET A 57 -5.56 -11.12 0.51
CA MET A 57 -4.80 -12.36 0.65
C MET A 57 -4.23 -12.55 2.06
N LEU A 58 -3.69 -11.49 2.66
CA LEU A 58 -3.05 -11.56 3.98
C LEU A 58 -4.08 -11.83 5.08
N TYR A 59 -5.21 -11.12 5.03
CA TYR A 59 -6.17 -11.09 6.14
C TYR A 59 -7.50 -11.78 5.84
N LYS A 60 -7.66 -12.37 4.64
CA LYS A 60 -8.88 -13.08 4.21
C LYS A 60 -10.13 -12.19 4.22
N VAL A 61 -9.95 -10.91 3.94
CA VAL A 61 -11.04 -9.94 3.77
C VAL A 61 -11.45 -9.92 2.30
N GLU A 62 -12.72 -10.23 2.01
CA GLU A 62 -13.20 -10.32 0.62
C GLU A 62 -13.24 -8.97 -0.10
N SER A 63 -13.61 -7.90 0.61
CA SER A 63 -13.76 -6.56 0.07
C SER A 63 -13.10 -5.52 0.97
N PRO A 64 -11.75 -5.43 0.97
CA PRO A 64 -11.04 -4.44 1.74
C PRO A 64 -11.47 -3.01 1.39
N LYS A 65 -11.62 -2.17 2.39
CA LYS A 65 -11.88 -0.74 2.21
C LYS A 65 -10.62 -0.04 1.71
N VAL A 66 -10.71 0.60 0.56
CA VAL A 66 -9.59 1.34 -0.05
C VAL A 66 -9.85 2.83 0.05
N GLY A 67 -8.96 3.57 0.70
CA GLY A 67 -9.03 5.02 0.84
C GLY A 67 -7.88 5.72 0.12
N LEU A 68 -8.11 6.96 -0.26
CA LEU A 68 -7.09 7.84 -0.83
C LEU A 68 -6.61 8.83 0.23
N LEU A 69 -5.30 8.84 0.53
CA LEU A 69 -4.74 9.82 1.44
C LEU A 69 -4.94 11.24 0.90
N ASN A 70 -5.54 12.10 1.73
CA ASN A 70 -5.84 13.47 1.34
C ASN A 70 -5.80 14.42 2.55
N ILE A 71 -6.03 15.72 2.32
CA ILE A 71 -6.06 16.77 3.33
C ILE A 71 -7.47 17.10 3.84
N GLY A 72 -8.48 16.39 3.37
CA GLY A 72 -9.90 16.54 3.75
C GLY A 72 -10.73 15.42 3.16
N GLU A 73 -11.87 15.14 3.77
CA GLU A 73 -12.77 14.03 3.41
C GLU A 73 -13.55 14.30 2.11
N GLU A 74 -13.82 15.57 1.79
CA GLU A 74 -14.62 15.94 0.63
C GLU A 74 -13.91 15.62 -0.71
N SER A 75 -14.66 15.22 -1.70
CA SER A 75 -14.15 14.76 -3.01
C SER A 75 -13.32 15.80 -3.78
N GLU A 76 -13.60 17.08 -3.57
CA GLU A 76 -12.89 18.21 -4.19
C GLU A 76 -11.64 18.67 -3.45
N LYS A 77 -11.33 18.09 -2.29
CA LYS A 77 -10.12 18.45 -1.53
C LYS A 77 -8.85 17.88 -2.18
N GLY A 78 -7.74 18.51 -1.80
CA GLY A 78 -6.41 18.08 -2.20
C GLY A 78 -5.83 18.83 -3.40
N ASN A 79 -4.71 18.30 -3.88
CA ASN A 79 -3.99 18.80 -5.04
C ASN A 79 -4.56 18.21 -6.35
N LEU A 80 -3.96 18.58 -7.50
CA LEU A 80 -4.40 18.07 -8.80
C LEU A 80 -4.35 16.54 -8.90
N LEU A 81 -3.32 15.93 -8.33
CA LEU A 81 -3.17 14.47 -8.33
C LEU A 81 -4.31 13.81 -7.56
N THR A 82 -4.55 14.22 -6.29
CA THR A 82 -5.53 13.56 -5.43
C THR A 82 -6.97 13.77 -5.92
N LYS A 83 -7.31 14.95 -6.47
CA LYS A 83 -8.62 15.21 -7.08
C LYS A 83 -8.89 14.30 -8.28
N ALA A 84 -7.93 14.20 -9.20
CA ALA A 84 -8.06 13.34 -10.37
C ALA A 84 -8.08 11.85 -9.98
N THR A 85 -7.27 11.45 -9.00
CA THR A 85 -7.26 10.09 -8.47
C THR A 85 -8.57 9.73 -7.79
N HIS A 86 -9.16 10.63 -7.00
CA HIS A 86 -10.46 10.39 -6.36
C HIS A 86 -11.55 10.07 -7.40
N GLN A 87 -11.62 10.87 -8.47
CA GLN A 87 -12.59 10.65 -9.55
C GLN A 87 -12.37 9.30 -10.25
N LEU A 88 -11.10 8.92 -10.45
CA LEU A 88 -10.75 7.66 -11.09
C LEU A 88 -11.10 6.47 -10.19
N LEU A 89 -10.70 6.50 -8.91
CA LEU A 89 -10.97 5.42 -7.96
C LEU A 89 -12.48 5.21 -7.72
N ALA A 90 -13.27 6.28 -7.73
CA ALA A 90 -14.73 6.19 -7.61
C ALA A 90 -15.39 5.41 -8.75
N GLN A 91 -14.72 5.27 -9.90
CA GLN A 91 -15.20 4.54 -11.08
C GLN A 91 -14.49 3.20 -11.27
N THR A 92 -13.40 2.96 -10.52
CA THR A 92 -12.58 1.75 -10.66
C THR A 92 -13.33 0.52 -10.15
N GLN A 93 -13.53 -0.45 -11.02
CA GLN A 93 -14.17 -1.72 -10.64
C GLN A 93 -13.18 -2.63 -9.88
N GLY A 94 -13.72 -3.46 -9.01
CA GLY A 94 -12.93 -4.46 -8.26
C GLY A 94 -12.26 -3.94 -7.00
N ILE A 95 -12.53 -2.70 -6.59
CA ILE A 95 -12.14 -2.15 -5.30
C ILE A 95 -13.37 -1.60 -4.55
N ASN A 96 -13.31 -1.64 -3.23
CA ASN A 96 -14.29 -0.99 -2.35
C ASN A 96 -13.74 0.39 -1.94
N PHE A 97 -13.85 1.37 -2.83
CA PHE A 97 -13.35 2.72 -2.58
C PHE A 97 -14.24 3.44 -1.58
N VAL A 98 -13.67 3.88 -0.45
CA VAL A 98 -14.38 4.55 0.65
C VAL A 98 -14.19 6.07 0.67
N GLY A 99 -13.49 6.62 -0.33
CA GLY A 99 -13.25 8.07 -0.44
C GLY A 99 -11.89 8.50 0.12
N ASN A 100 -11.80 9.78 0.47
CA ASN A 100 -10.59 10.38 1.04
C ASN A 100 -10.40 9.97 2.50
N VAL A 101 -9.14 9.80 2.91
CA VAL A 101 -8.71 9.51 4.29
C VAL A 101 -7.70 10.56 4.70
N GLU A 102 -7.93 11.24 5.81
CA GLU A 102 -6.97 12.21 6.33
C GLU A 102 -5.82 11.52 7.09
N GLY A 103 -4.69 12.22 7.19
CA GLY A 103 -3.51 11.69 7.87
C GLY A 103 -3.73 11.26 9.33
N ARG A 104 -4.70 11.87 10.03
CA ARG A 104 -5.08 11.49 11.41
C ARG A 104 -5.83 10.15 11.47
N ASP A 105 -6.51 9.77 10.38
CA ASP A 105 -7.43 8.62 10.35
C ASP A 105 -6.78 7.34 9.78
N ILE A 106 -5.52 7.43 9.31
CA ILE A 106 -4.80 6.26 8.76
C ILE A 106 -4.61 5.12 9.79
N PHE A 107 -4.66 5.43 11.09
CA PHE A 107 -4.57 4.45 12.19
C PHE A 107 -5.93 3.94 12.66
N GLY A 108 -7.01 4.44 12.07
CA GLY A 108 -8.39 4.09 12.38
C GLY A 108 -8.93 2.94 11.53
N ASP A 109 -10.25 2.84 11.46
CA ASP A 109 -10.99 1.76 10.80
C ASP A 109 -11.71 2.22 9.51
N LEU A 110 -11.44 3.44 9.04
CA LEU A 110 -12.04 3.99 7.83
C LEU A 110 -11.62 3.23 6.58
N ALA A 111 -10.33 2.88 6.49
CA ALA A 111 -9.79 2.14 5.34
C ALA A 111 -8.83 1.02 5.80
N ASP A 112 -8.85 -0.09 5.09
CA ASP A 112 -7.91 -1.20 5.25
C ASP A 112 -6.62 -0.96 4.46
N VAL A 113 -6.75 -0.28 3.33
CA VAL A 113 -5.68 0.08 2.41
C VAL A 113 -5.77 1.58 2.15
N VAL A 114 -4.70 2.31 2.42
CA VAL A 114 -4.60 3.74 2.12
C VAL A 114 -3.58 3.94 1.02
N VAL A 115 -3.97 4.65 -0.04
CA VAL A 115 -3.13 4.88 -1.22
C VAL A 115 -2.67 6.33 -1.27
N CYS A 116 -1.40 6.53 -1.59
CA CYS A 116 -0.79 7.85 -1.79
C CYS A 116 0.40 7.78 -2.76
N ASP A 117 0.98 8.93 -3.10
CA ASP A 117 2.30 8.99 -3.72
C ASP A 117 3.40 8.62 -2.71
N GLY A 118 4.56 8.20 -3.22
CA GLY A 118 5.67 7.74 -2.39
C GLY A 118 6.31 8.84 -1.56
N PHE A 119 6.18 10.12 -1.95
CA PHE A 119 6.66 11.24 -1.14
C PHE A 119 5.83 11.38 0.14
N SER A 120 4.52 11.44 0.00
CA SER A 120 3.58 11.54 1.13
C SER A 120 3.69 10.33 2.05
N GLY A 121 3.68 9.12 1.49
CA GLY A 121 3.78 7.89 2.28
C GLY A 121 5.11 7.77 3.03
N ASN A 122 6.24 8.11 2.40
CA ASN A 122 7.53 8.09 3.06
C ASN A 122 7.61 9.09 4.22
N ILE A 123 7.04 10.29 4.06
CA ILE A 123 6.99 11.29 5.15
C ILE A 123 6.21 10.74 6.33
N ILE A 124 5.03 10.14 6.11
CA ILE A 124 4.21 9.53 7.17
C ILE A 124 5.02 8.48 7.93
N ILE A 125 5.62 7.53 7.23
CA ILE A 125 6.42 6.48 7.86
C ILE A 125 7.56 7.08 8.67
N LYS A 126 8.29 8.06 8.15
CA LYS A 126 9.40 8.72 8.86
C LYS A 126 8.96 9.52 10.08
N VAL A 127 7.78 10.13 10.03
CA VAL A 127 7.20 10.81 11.21
C VAL A 127 6.84 9.79 12.29
N CYS A 128 6.18 8.68 11.92
CA CYS A 128 5.84 7.60 12.85
C CYS A 128 7.08 6.99 13.49
N GLU A 129 8.13 6.66 12.70
CA GLU A 129 9.41 6.17 13.21
C GLU A 129 10.02 7.17 14.20
N GLY A 130 10.06 8.45 13.84
CA GLY A 130 10.62 9.50 14.68
C GLY A 130 9.90 9.68 16.01
N MET A 131 8.56 9.60 15.99
CA MET A 131 7.73 9.66 17.20
C MET A 131 7.93 8.43 18.09
N TYR A 132 7.89 7.22 17.50
CA TYR A 132 8.15 5.98 18.21
C TYR A 132 9.48 6.04 18.99
N TYR A 133 10.60 6.36 18.31
CA TYR A 133 11.91 6.44 18.95
C TYR A 133 11.97 7.47 20.08
N ARG A 134 11.31 8.61 19.95
CA ARG A 134 11.26 9.63 20.99
C ARG A 134 10.49 9.18 22.23
N LEU A 135 9.35 8.52 22.04
CA LEU A 135 8.52 8.02 23.13
C LEU A 135 9.24 6.90 23.90
N VAL A 136 9.80 5.93 23.17
CA VAL A 136 10.60 4.84 23.78
C VAL A 136 11.81 5.38 24.54
N LYS A 137 12.52 6.38 23.99
CA LYS A 137 13.65 7.03 24.68
C LYS A 137 13.23 7.75 25.97
N ARG A 138 11.98 8.18 26.08
CA ARG A 138 11.41 8.78 27.30
C ARG A 138 10.86 7.75 28.28
N GLY A 139 11.02 6.46 28.00
CA GLY A 139 10.58 5.37 28.85
C GLY A 139 9.09 5.02 28.73
N VAL A 140 8.42 5.48 27.67
CA VAL A 140 7.04 5.07 27.39
C VAL A 140 7.07 3.61 26.92
N GLN A 141 6.32 2.74 27.58
CA GLN A 141 6.13 1.33 27.24
C GLN A 141 4.64 1.09 27.07
N ASP A 142 4.24 0.64 25.91
CA ASP A 142 2.84 0.39 25.57
C ASP A 142 2.78 -0.58 24.38
N ASP A 143 1.94 -1.61 24.45
CA ASP A 143 1.85 -2.68 23.46
C ASP A 143 1.40 -2.16 22.08
N TYR A 144 0.54 -1.15 22.03
CA TYR A 144 0.14 -0.52 20.79
C TYR A 144 1.28 0.34 20.21
N LEU A 145 2.00 1.08 21.06
CA LEU A 145 3.17 1.85 20.65
C LEU A 145 4.25 0.93 20.04
N ASP A 146 4.43 -0.27 20.59
CA ASP A 146 5.43 -1.23 20.09
C ASP A 146 5.11 -1.74 18.67
N GLN A 147 3.86 -1.67 18.23
CA GLN A 147 3.49 -1.97 16.85
C GLN A 147 4.07 -0.95 15.84
N PHE A 148 4.44 0.26 16.28
CA PHE A 148 5.14 1.24 15.44
C PHE A 148 6.64 0.93 15.29
N ASN A 149 7.13 -0.13 15.92
CA ASN A 149 8.46 -0.64 15.66
C ASN A 149 8.47 -1.40 14.33
N PHE A 150 8.72 -0.69 13.23
CA PHE A 150 8.71 -1.27 11.88
C PHE A 150 9.69 -2.44 11.69
N LYS A 151 10.62 -2.66 12.63
CA LYS A 151 11.47 -3.87 12.65
C LYS A 151 10.67 -5.16 12.78
N HIS A 152 9.50 -5.10 13.40
CA HIS A 152 8.62 -6.26 13.58
C HIS A 152 8.00 -6.74 12.28
N TYR A 153 7.88 -5.88 11.28
CA TYR A 153 7.25 -6.20 10.00
C TYR A 153 8.23 -6.72 8.94
N GLY A 154 9.54 -6.73 9.22
CA GLY A 154 10.55 -7.33 8.35
C GLY A 154 11.00 -6.47 7.18
N GLY A 155 10.25 -5.47 6.77
CA GLY A 155 10.54 -4.60 5.62
C GLY A 155 9.31 -4.33 4.74
N SER A 156 9.55 -3.63 3.63
CA SER A 156 8.52 -3.26 2.65
C SER A 156 8.48 -4.27 1.50
N LEU A 157 7.33 -4.82 1.23
CA LEU A 157 7.10 -5.64 0.04
C LEU A 157 6.92 -4.72 -1.18
N VAL A 158 7.61 -5.05 -2.27
CA VAL A 158 7.46 -4.38 -3.56
C VAL A 158 6.36 -5.07 -4.36
N LEU A 159 5.31 -4.35 -4.72
CA LEU A 159 4.24 -4.85 -5.58
C LEU A 159 4.41 -4.38 -7.02
N GLY A 160 3.78 -5.09 -7.96
CA GLY A 160 3.80 -4.77 -9.38
C GLY A 160 5.06 -5.28 -10.13
N VAL A 161 5.87 -6.14 -9.52
CA VAL A 161 7.02 -6.81 -10.13
C VAL A 161 6.80 -8.32 -10.24
N ASN A 162 7.48 -8.96 -11.20
CA ASN A 162 7.29 -10.39 -11.52
C ASN A 162 8.00 -11.37 -10.57
N ALA A 163 8.44 -10.90 -9.41
CA ALA A 163 8.99 -11.76 -8.35
C ALA A 163 8.77 -11.11 -6.97
N PRO A 164 8.72 -11.85 -5.88
CA PRO A 164 8.74 -11.29 -4.53
C PRO A 164 10.04 -10.52 -4.29
N VAL A 165 9.90 -9.25 -3.93
CA VAL A 165 11.02 -8.37 -3.57
C VAL A 165 10.69 -7.68 -2.25
N ILE A 166 11.55 -7.82 -1.26
CA ILE A 166 11.43 -7.16 0.03
C ILE A 166 12.57 -6.17 0.20
N VAL A 167 12.23 -4.95 0.56
CA VAL A 167 13.19 -3.88 0.84
C VAL A 167 13.32 -3.72 2.35
N GLY A 168 14.52 -3.96 2.87
CA GLY A 168 14.83 -3.69 4.28
C GLY A 168 15.23 -2.25 4.51
N HIS A 169 15.08 -1.77 5.75
CA HIS A 169 15.57 -0.47 6.17
C HIS A 169 17.09 -0.50 6.36
N GLY A 170 17.76 0.66 6.19
CA GLY A 170 19.23 0.77 6.29
C GLY A 170 19.86 0.35 7.64
N ILE A 171 19.05 0.18 8.68
CA ILE A 171 19.45 -0.31 10.01
C ILE A 171 18.93 -1.73 10.30
N THR A 172 18.75 -2.53 9.26
CA THR A 172 18.26 -3.91 9.37
C THR A 172 19.24 -4.75 10.18
N LYS A 173 18.75 -5.39 11.26
CA LYS A 173 19.50 -6.36 12.08
C LYS A 173 19.11 -7.79 11.69
N ALA A 174 19.85 -8.77 12.21
CA ALA A 174 19.63 -10.20 11.93
C ALA A 174 18.17 -10.63 12.15
N GLU A 175 17.55 -10.21 13.26
CA GLU A 175 16.15 -10.53 13.57
C GLU A 175 15.17 -9.99 12.52
N THR A 176 15.38 -8.75 12.04
CA THR A 176 14.59 -8.17 10.98
C THR A 176 14.78 -8.90 9.65
N PHE A 177 16.03 -9.39 9.40
CA PHE A 177 16.32 -10.16 8.20
C PHE A 177 15.58 -11.50 8.16
N VAL A 178 15.42 -12.16 9.31
CA VAL A 178 14.59 -13.37 9.43
C VAL A 178 13.14 -13.07 9.00
N LYS A 179 12.58 -11.97 9.50
CA LYS A 179 11.21 -11.54 9.12
C LYS A 179 11.08 -11.21 7.61
N MET A 180 12.13 -10.67 7.00
CA MET A 180 12.15 -10.45 5.55
C MET A 180 12.11 -11.78 4.77
N ILE A 181 12.81 -12.81 5.25
CA ILE A 181 12.79 -14.15 4.64
C ILE A 181 11.40 -14.78 4.80
N GLU A 182 10.80 -14.71 6.00
CA GLU A 182 9.44 -15.20 6.26
C GLU A 182 8.43 -14.52 5.32
N LEU A 183 8.48 -13.20 5.18
CA LEU A 183 7.61 -12.46 4.27
C LEU A 183 7.82 -12.86 2.80
N ALA A 184 9.07 -13.12 2.39
CA ALA A 184 9.35 -13.61 1.05
C ALA A 184 8.79 -15.03 0.83
N GLN A 185 8.93 -15.91 1.82
CA GLN A 185 8.37 -17.25 1.80
C GLN A 185 6.85 -17.21 1.67
N ASP A 186 6.17 -16.42 2.50
CA ASP A 186 4.71 -16.23 2.45
C ASP A 186 4.25 -15.73 1.07
N ALA A 187 4.98 -14.79 0.47
CA ALA A 187 4.67 -14.29 -0.85
C ALA A 187 4.79 -15.37 -1.95
N VAL A 188 5.75 -16.30 -1.80
CA VAL A 188 5.92 -17.45 -2.73
C VAL A 188 4.83 -18.48 -2.48
N GLU A 189 4.60 -18.90 -1.24
CA GLU A 189 3.64 -19.95 -0.87
C GLU A 189 2.20 -19.54 -1.22
N THR A 190 1.87 -18.27 -1.02
CA THR A 190 0.56 -17.72 -1.41
C THR A 190 0.43 -17.44 -2.89
N GLN A 191 1.49 -17.65 -3.69
CA GLN A 191 1.54 -17.37 -5.13
C GLN A 191 1.17 -15.90 -5.45
N LEU A 192 1.61 -14.96 -4.61
CA LEU A 192 1.27 -13.55 -4.70
C LEU A 192 1.47 -12.99 -6.11
N THR A 193 2.64 -13.19 -6.71
CA THR A 193 2.97 -12.69 -8.05
C THR A 193 1.99 -13.19 -9.11
N SER A 194 1.68 -14.49 -9.13
CA SER A 194 0.74 -15.07 -10.09
C SER A 194 -0.68 -14.53 -9.91
N LYS A 195 -1.11 -14.28 -8.68
CA LYS A 195 -2.41 -13.69 -8.38
C LYS A 195 -2.48 -12.23 -8.81
N ILE A 196 -1.39 -11.47 -8.60
CA ILE A 196 -1.26 -10.09 -9.09
C ILE A 196 -1.36 -10.08 -10.62
N GLN A 197 -0.62 -10.94 -11.33
CA GLN A 197 -0.65 -11.04 -12.78
C GLN A 197 -2.08 -11.31 -13.30
N LYS A 198 -2.78 -12.28 -12.70
CA LYS A 198 -4.17 -12.59 -13.07
C LYS A 198 -5.13 -11.44 -12.80
N ALA A 199 -4.99 -10.75 -11.68
CA ALA A 199 -5.84 -9.60 -11.34
C ALA A 199 -5.61 -8.44 -12.30
N MET A 200 -4.35 -8.12 -12.62
CA MET A 200 -4.02 -7.05 -13.56
C MET A 200 -4.48 -7.38 -14.99
N SER A 201 -4.35 -8.62 -15.44
CA SER A 201 -4.88 -9.04 -16.76
C SER A 201 -6.40 -8.88 -16.86
N ARG A 202 -7.14 -9.21 -15.79
CA ARG A 202 -8.60 -8.98 -15.73
C ARG A 202 -8.95 -7.50 -15.76
N PHE A 203 -8.20 -6.69 -15.01
CA PHE A 203 -8.38 -5.23 -14.99
C PHE A 203 -8.16 -4.62 -16.38
N ILE A 204 -7.10 -5.01 -17.09
CA ILE A 204 -6.82 -4.54 -18.47
C ILE A 204 -7.97 -4.94 -19.40
N ALA A 205 -8.47 -6.17 -19.31
CA ALA A 205 -9.57 -6.65 -20.14
C ALA A 205 -10.87 -5.82 -19.90
N SER A 206 -11.20 -5.54 -18.63
CA SER A 206 -12.38 -4.74 -18.28
C SER A 206 -12.27 -3.29 -18.79
N GLN A 207 -11.09 -2.70 -18.74
CA GLN A 207 -10.85 -1.35 -19.30
C GLN A 207 -11.04 -1.32 -20.82
N ALA A 208 -10.57 -2.35 -21.52
CA ALA A 208 -10.74 -2.45 -22.98
C ALA A 208 -12.21 -2.59 -23.40
N GLU A 209 -13.01 -3.36 -22.66
CA GLU A 209 -14.45 -3.51 -22.89
C GLU A 209 -15.19 -2.18 -22.68
N THR A 210 -14.85 -1.43 -21.62
CA THR A 210 -15.46 -0.13 -21.33
C THR A 210 -15.12 0.90 -22.39
N ALA A 211 -13.88 0.90 -22.89
CA ALA A 211 -13.45 1.81 -23.98
C ALA A 211 -14.16 1.53 -25.32
N THR A 212 -14.56 0.28 -25.57
CA THR A 212 -15.26 -0.11 -26.81
C THR A 212 -16.76 0.21 -26.78
N GLN A 213 -17.32 0.48 -25.59
CA GLN A 213 -18.75 0.78 -25.40
C GLN A 213 -19.05 2.29 -25.33
N GLN A 214 -18.06 3.15 -25.38
CA GLN A 214 -18.24 4.60 -25.49
C GLN A 214 -18.32 4.95 -26.99
N PRO A 215 -19.46 5.49 -27.45
CA PRO A 215 -19.70 5.84 -28.86
C PRO A 215 -18.85 7.01 -29.33
#